data_026110671b51a01dd0409ee232555509
#
_entry.id   026110671b51a01dd0409ee232555509
#
_cell.length_a   1.000
_cell.length_b   1.000
_cell.length_c   1.000
_cell.angle_alpha   90.00
_cell.angle_beta   90.00
_cell.angle_gamma   90.00
#
_symmetry.space_group_name_H-M   'P 1'
#
loop_
_entity.id
_entity.type
_entity.pdbx_description
1 polymer ?
#
loop_
_entity_poly.entity_id
_entity_poly.type
_entity_poly.pdbx_seq_one_letter_code
_entity_poly.pdbx_strand_id
1 'polypeptide(L)'
;MEHTLQHKLKNWEEDDGTEYCTALEDLADAQAVADKIGIKLHTANFAMEYWDRVFEHFLAEYAAGRTPNPDILCNKEIKFRAFLDHAMTLGADFIATGHYARRGASMQNSRGETYAPLLRGVDNNKDQTYFLHAVH
;
A
#
# COMPACT_ATOMS: atom_id res chain seq x y z
N MET A 1 -8.98 22.00 -7.30
CA MET A 1 -7.71 21.87 -6.51
C MET A 1 -7.53 20.42 -6.20
N GLU A 2 -6.59 19.76 -6.87
CA GLU A 2 -6.23 18.39 -6.53
C GLU A 2 -5.43 18.41 -5.23
N HIS A 3 -6.01 17.87 -4.17
CA HIS A 3 -5.30 17.66 -2.92
C HIS A 3 -4.62 16.30 -2.98
N THR A 4 -3.33 16.27 -3.24
CA THR A 4 -2.55 15.05 -3.12
C THR A 4 -2.30 14.78 -1.64
N LEU A 5 -2.85 13.66 -1.16
CA LEU A 5 -2.62 13.17 0.20
C LEU A 5 -1.40 12.26 0.17
N GLN A 6 -0.36 12.63 0.87
CA GLN A 6 0.79 11.75 1.07
C GLN A 6 0.63 11.05 2.43
N HIS A 7 0.46 9.73 2.40
CA HIS A 7 0.31 8.92 3.59
C HIS A 7 1.51 8.00 3.75
N LYS A 8 2.09 8.00 4.93
CA LYS A 8 2.99 6.96 5.37
C LYS A 8 2.22 5.95 6.21
N LEU A 9 2.25 4.69 5.79
CA LEU A 9 1.67 3.57 6.52
C LEU A 9 2.66 3.13 7.61
N LYS A 10 2.27 3.27 8.87
CA LYS A 10 2.94 2.61 9.98
C LYS A 10 2.20 1.31 10.26
N ASN A 11 2.83 0.17 9.94
CA ASN A 11 2.19 -1.14 10.02
C ASN A 11 2.54 -1.91 11.31
N TRP A 12 3.52 -1.45 12.10
CA TRP A 12 4.03 -2.19 13.24
C TRP A 12 4.53 -1.25 14.35
N GLU A 13 4.25 -1.57 15.58
CA GLU A 13 4.84 -0.98 16.78
C GLU A 13 5.69 -2.05 17.48
N GLU A 14 6.90 -2.31 17.00
CA GLU A 14 7.93 -2.95 17.81
C GLU A 14 8.83 -1.88 18.40
N ASP A 15 8.99 -1.96 19.71
CA ASP A 15 9.72 -1.01 20.54
C ASP A 15 11.19 -1.43 20.67
N ASP A 16 11.88 -1.56 19.53
CA ASP A 16 13.33 -1.83 19.52
C ASP A 16 14.21 -0.59 19.36
N GLY A 17 13.63 0.59 19.38
CA GLY A 17 14.32 1.89 19.35
C GLY A 17 14.97 2.26 18.00
N THR A 18 15.15 1.32 17.08
CA THR A 18 15.78 1.55 15.78
C THR A 18 14.78 1.91 14.67
N GLU A 19 13.64 1.21 14.62
CA GLU A 19 12.58 1.51 13.64
C GLU A 19 11.85 2.83 13.92
N TYR A 20 11.77 3.24 15.19
CA TYR A 20 11.18 4.52 15.55
C TYR A 20 11.99 5.69 15.00
N CYS A 21 13.33 5.58 14.99
CA CYS A 21 14.20 6.62 14.45
C CYS A 21 14.01 6.79 12.93
N THR A 22 13.99 5.69 12.18
CA THR A 22 13.77 5.72 10.72
C THR A 22 12.37 6.22 10.35
N ALA A 23 11.34 5.87 11.13
CA ALA A 23 9.98 6.33 10.90
C ALA A 23 9.85 7.86 11.09
N LEU A 24 10.57 8.45 12.03
CA LEU A 24 10.60 9.90 12.24
C LEU A 24 11.35 10.62 11.11
N GLU A 25 12.50 10.09 10.67
CA GLU A 25 13.26 10.63 9.54
C GLU A 25 12.42 10.63 8.26
N ASP A 26 11.79 9.51 7.93
CA ASP A 26 10.92 9.41 6.77
C ASP A 26 9.70 10.35 6.84
N LEU A 27 9.15 10.59 8.05
CA LEU A 27 8.06 11.54 8.24
C LEU A 27 8.55 12.98 8.01
N ALA A 28 9.74 13.30 8.48
CA ALA A 28 10.36 14.61 8.25
C ALA A 28 10.63 14.86 6.76
N ASP A 29 11.13 13.86 6.04
CA ASP A 29 11.36 13.93 4.60
C ASP A 29 10.03 14.11 3.85
N ALA A 30 9.00 13.34 4.21
CA ALA A 30 7.67 13.49 3.62
C ALA A 30 7.08 14.88 3.86
N GLN A 31 7.27 15.44 5.07
CA GLN A 31 6.83 16.81 5.39
C GLN A 31 7.58 17.84 4.56
N ALA A 32 8.89 17.70 4.42
CA ALA A 32 9.70 18.61 3.62
C ALA A 32 9.28 18.62 2.13
N VAL A 33 8.94 17.45 1.59
CA VAL A 33 8.41 17.34 0.22
C VAL A 33 7.03 17.99 0.12
N ALA A 34 6.13 17.70 1.06
CA ALA A 34 4.78 18.25 1.09
C ALA A 34 4.81 19.79 1.17
N ASP A 35 5.65 20.36 2.02
CA ASP A 35 5.84 21.81 2.17
C ASP A 35 6.38 22.44 0.88
N LYS A 36 7.33 21.77 0.21
CA LYS A 36 7.91 22.28 -1.04
C LYS A 36 6.91 22.29 -2.19
N ILE A 37 6.00 21.33 -2.23
CA ILE A 37 4.95 21.22 -3.25
C ILE A 37 3.75 22.10 -2.88
N GLY A 38 3.59 22.47 -1.61
CA GLY A 38 2.46 23.24 -1.10
C GLY A 38 1.19 22.42 -0.87
N ILE A 39 1.34 21.14 -0.49
CA ILE A 39 0.24 20.23 -0.16
C ILE A 39 0.25 19.88 1.33
N LYS A 40 -0.91 19.53 1.86
CA LYS A 40 -1.02 19.11 3.26
C LYS A 40 -0.63 17.64 3.40
N LEU A 41 0.25 17.33 4.35
CA LEU A 41 0.54 15.97 4.78
C LEU A 41 -0.50 15.49 5.80
N HIS A 42 -1.03 14.30 5.60
CA HIS A 42 -1.85 13.60 6.57
C HIS A 42 -1.15 12.31 6.97
N THR A 43 -1.22 11.96 8.24
CA THR A 43 -0.69 10.70 8.77
C THR A 43 -1.85 9.82 9.21
N ALA A 44 -1.75 8.52 8.93
CA ALA A 44 -2.69 7.51 9.38
C ALA A 44 -1.92 6.30 9.93
N ASN A 45 -2.43 5.74 11.03
CA ASN A 45 -1.87 4.54 11.63
C ASN A 45 -2.85 3.39 11.42
N PHE A 46 -2.41 2.32 10.77
CA PHE A 46 -3.19 1.11 10.49
C PHE A 46 -2.60 -0.13 11.21
N ALA A 47 -1.90 0.06 12.33
CA ALA A 47 -1.28 -1.05 13.05
C ALA A 47 -2.30 -2.08 13.54
N MET A 48 -3.48 -1.64 14.01
CA MET A 48 -4.55 -2.55 14.44
C MET A 48 -5.12 -3.32 13.25
N GLU A 49 -5.43 -2.65 12.14
CA GLU A 49 -5.92 -3.29 10.92
C GLU A 49 -4.90 -4.28 10.34
N TYR A 50 -3.60 -3.94 10.43
CA TYR A 50 -2.53 -4.84 10.03
C TYR A 50 -2.48 -6.08 10.91
N TRP A 51 -2.57 -5.91 12.23
CA TRP A 51 -2.60 -7.02 13.18
C TRP A 51 -3.76 -7.96 12.86
N ASP A 52 -4.97 -7.46 12.82
CA ASP A 52 -6.19 -8.25 12.67
C ASP A 52 -6.32 -8.92 11.29
N ARG A 53 -5.91 -8.23 10.22
CA ARG A 53 -6.18 -8.67 8.84
C ARG A 53 -4.99 -9.35 8.16
N VAL A 54 -3.78 -9.10 8.64
CA VAL A 54 -2.55 -9.61 8.03
C VAL A 54 -1.80 -10.53 8.98
N PHE A 55 -1.47 -10.06 10.17
CA PHE A 55 -0.58 -10.76 11.08
C PHE A 55 -1.23 -11.97 11.76
N GLU A 56 -2.47 -11.87 12.20
CA GLU A 56 -3.21 -13.03 12.72
C GLU A 56 -3.31 -14.15 11.68
N HIS A 57 -3.64 -13.78 10.44
CA HIS A 57 -3.69 -14.76 9.35
C HIS A 57 -2.31 -15.38 9.08
N PHE A 58 -1.24 -14.57 9.10
CA PHE A 58 0.13 -15.05 8.97
C PHE A 58 0.46 -16.08 10.04
N LEU A 59 0.15 -15.81 11.31
CA LEU A 59 0.39 -16.74 12.41
C LEU A 59 -0.40 -18.04 12.27
N ALA A 60 -1.68 -17.95 11.87
CA ALA A 60 -2.53 -19.12 11.67
C ALA A 60 -2.01 -20.03 10.55
N GLU A 61 -1.59 -19.45 9.42
CA GLU A 61 -0.99 -20.19 8.31
C GLU A 61 0.34 -20.84 8.71
N TYR A 62 1.17 -20.11 9.45
CA TYR A 62 2.45 -20.61 9.93
C TYR A 62 2.26 -21.77 10.92
N ALA A 63 1.31 -21.65 11.86
CA ALA A 63 0.94 -22.72 12.78
C ALA A 63 0.42 -23.97 12.06
N ALA A 64 -0.21 -23.80 10.89
CA ALA A 64 -0.68 -24.90 10.04
C ALA A 64 0.43 -25.49 9.13
N GLY A 65 1.69 -25.09 9.29
CA GLY A 65 2.84 -25.54 8.51
C GLY A 65 2.91 -24.99 7.09
N ARG A 66 2.21 -23.90 6.79
CA ARG A 66 2.27 -23.19 5.51
C ARG A 66 3.14 -21.96 5.62
N THR A 67 3.68 -21.49 4.50
CA THR A 67 4.51 -20.28 4.45
C THR A 67 3.72 -19.18 3.70
N PRO A 68 2.95 -18.35 4.42
CA PRO A 68 2.21 -17.26 3.80
C PRO A 68 3.14 -16.13 3.39
N ASN A 69 2.67 -15.28 2.48
CA ASN A 69 3.33 -14.04 2.14
C ASN A 69 2.52 -12.85 2.71
N PRO A 70 2.97 -12.23 3.81
CA PRO A 70 2.26 -11.13 4.44
C PRO A 70 2.22 -9.87 3.57
N ASP A 71 3.17 -9.67 2.65
CA ASP A 71 3.22 -8.49 1.79
C ASP A 71 2.04 -8.43 0.81
N ILE A 72 1.59 -9.59 0.31
CA ILE A 72 0.41 -9.68 -0.56
C ILE A 72 -0.84 -9.25 0.20
N LEU A 73 -1.02 -9.76 1.42
CA LEU A 73 -2.15 -9.39 2.27
C LEU A 73 -2.07 -7.94 2.72
N CYS A 74 -0.87 -7.44 3.06
CA CYS A 74 -0.66 -6.05 3.40
C CYS A 74 -1.06 -5.13 2.23
N ASN A 75 -0.64 -5.44 1.01
CA ASN A 75 -1.05 -4.66 -0.14
C ASN A 75 -2.58 -4.67 -0.31
N LYS A 76 -3.19 -5.86 -0.26
CA LYS A 76 -4.64 -6.02 -0.45
C LYS A 76 -5.46 -5.34 0.65
N GLU A 77 -5.22 -5.69 1.91
CA GLU A 77 -6.11 -5.32 3.03
C GLU A 77 -5.77 -3.96 3.64
N ILE A 78 -4.50 -3.56 3.62
CA ILE A 78 -4.07 -2.31 4.23
C ILE A 78 -3.92 -1.22 3.18
N LYS A 79 -3.01 -1.39 2.20
CA LYS A 79 -2.68 -0.32 1.25
C LYS A 79 -3.81 -0.01 0.27
N PHE A 80 -4.53 -1.03 -0.22
CA PHE A 80 -5.60 -0.85 -1.21
C PHE A 80 -7.02 -0.96 -0.65
N ARG A 81 -7.20 -1.30 0.61
CA ARG A 81 -8.51 -1.32 1.24
C ARG A 81 -8.61 -0.31 2.38
N ALA A 82 -7.93 -0.54 3.51
CA ALA A 82 -8.04 0.36 4.66
C ALA A 82 -7.59 1.79 4.32
N PHE A 83 -6.48 1.92 3.60
CA PHE A 83 -5.99 3.23 3.16
C PHE A 83 -6.93 3.89 2.13
N LEU A 84 -7.48 3.13 1.18
CA LEU A 84 -8.45 3.66 0.22
C LEU A 84 -9.69 4.18 0.95
N ASP A 85 -10.27 3.39 1.87
CA ASP A 85 -11.44 3.78 2.65
C ASP A 85 -11.15 5.08 3.43
N HIS A 86 -9.99 5.16 4.07
CA HIS A 86 -9.56 6.37 4.77
C HIS A 86 -9.40 7.56 3.84
N ALA A 87 -8.74 7.40 2.69
CA ALA A 87 -8.57 8.47 1.71
C ALA A 87 -9.91 9.00 1.18
N MET A 88 -10.87 8.10 0.92
CA MET A 88 -12.23 8.49 0.51
C MET A 88 -12.95 9.31 1.57
N THR A 89 -12.78 9.02 2.87
CA THR A 89 -13.34 9.85 3.96
C THR A 89 -12.74 11.26 3.98
N LEU A 90 -11.53 11.43 3.47
CA LEU A 90 -10.87 12.72 3.32
C LEU A 90 -11.21 13.44 2.00
N GLY A 91 -12.08 12.85 1.17
CA GLY A 91 -12.56 13.43 -0.09
C GLY A 91 -11.69 13.11 -1.31
N ALA A 92 -10.86 12.07 -1.25
CA ALA A 92 -10.08 11.65 -2.42
C ALA A 92 -10.97 10.88 -3.42
N ASP A 93 -10.80 11.14 -4.71
CA ASP A 93 -11.44 10.37 -5.79
C ASP A 93 -10.55 9.20 -6.25
N PHE A 94 -9.24 9.33 -6.07
CA PHE A 94 -8.24 8.35 -6.49
C PHE A 94 -7.11 8.26 -5.46
N ILE A 95 -6.43 7.10 -5.47
CA ILE A 95 -5.16 6.95 -4.77
C ILE A 95 -4.03 6.72 -5.77
N ALA A 96 -2.83 7.20 -5.47
CA ALA A 96 -1.63 6.91 -6.21
C ALA A 96 -0.62 6.24 -5.28
N THR A 97 0.06 5.22 -5.77
CA THR A 97 1.07 4.48 -5.01
C THR A 97 2.38 4.42 -5.78
N GLY A 98 3.49 4.25 -5.08
CA GLY A 98 4.82 4.13 -5.66
C GLY A 98 5.20 2.71 -6.12
N HIS A 99 4.25 1.82 -6.37
CA HIS A 99 4.56 0.45 -6.79
C HIS A 99 5.17 0.40 -8.18
N TYR A 100 6.24 -0.40 -8.31
CA TYR A 100 6.92 -0.64 -9.58
C TYR A 100 6.17 -1.70 -10.40
N ALA A 101 5.12 -1.24 -11.05
CA ALA A 101 4.29 -2.04 -11.96
C ALA A 101 3.81 -1.16 -13.12
N ARG A 102 3.27 -1.77 -14.17
CA ARG A 102 2.69 -1.05 -15.30
C ARG A 102 1.29 -1.58 -15.61
N ARG A 103 0.46 -0.70 -16.14
CA ARG A 103 -0.86 -1.04 -16.66
C ARG A 103 -0.76 -1.19 -18.18
N GLY A 104 -1.27 -2.29 -18.71
CA GLY A 104 -1.44 -2.48 -20.15
C GLY A 104 -2.65 -1.71 -20.71
N ALA A 105 -2.80 -1.77 -22.03
CA ALA A 105 -3.97 -1.22 -22.71
C ALA A 105 -5.26 -1.91 -22.22
N SER A 106 -6.35 -1.17 -22.19
CA SER A 106 -7.66 -1.77 -21.88
C SER A 106 -8.08 -2.74 -22.99
N MET A 107 -8.55 -3.92 -22.59
CA MET A 107 -8.99 -5.01 -23.44
C MET A 107 -10.37 -5.48 -22.98
N GLN A 108 -11.08 -6.19 -23.85
CA GLN A 108 -12.32 -6.86 -23.46
C GLN A 108 -12.10 -8.38 -23.44
N ASN A 109 -12.64 -9.03 -22.43
CA ASN A 109 -12.68 -10.48 -22.38
C ASN A 109 -13.85 -11.05 -23.21
N SER A 110 -13.95 -12.37 -23.31
CA SER A 110 -15.02 -13.07 -24.03
C SER A 110 -16.43 -12.80 -23.48
N ARG A 111 -16.56 -12.22 -22.31
CA ARG A 111 -17.82 -11.81 -21.67
C ARG A 111 -18.17 -10.34 -21.88
N GLY A 112 -17.32 -9.59 -22.63
CA GLY A 112 -17.50 -8.16 -22.87
C GLY A 112 -17.06 -7.26 -21.70
N GLU A 113 -16.45 -7.82 -20.66
CA GLU A 113 -15.96 -7.06 -19.53
C GLU A 113 -14.61 -6.39 -19.88
N THR A 114 -14.50 -5.10 -19.60
CA THR A 114 -13.26 -4.36 -19.84
C THR A 114 -12.29 -4.59 -18.70
N TYR A 115 -11.08 -4.99 -19.03
CA TYR A 115 -9.98 -5.15 -18.09
C TYR A 115 -8.69 -4.55 -18.64
N ALA A 116 -7.71 -4.32 -17.77
CA ALA A 116 -6.37 -3.93 -18.15
C ALA A 116 -5.37 -4.91 -17.54
N PRO A 117 -4.46 -5.51 -18.33
CA PRO A 117 -3.46 -6.41 -17.78
C PRO A 117 -2.47 -5.65 -16.90
N LEU A 118 -2.13 -6.26 -15.77
CA LEU A 118 -1.03 -5.82 -14.93
C LEU A 118 0.28 -6.31 -15.56
N LEU A 119 1.17 -5.39 -15.89
CA LEU A 119 2.45 -5.68 -16.53
C LEU A 119 3.60 -5.47 -15.56
N ARG A 120 4.66 -6.23 -15.75
CA ARG A 120 5.91 -6.08 -14.98
C ARG A 120 6.45 -4.66 -15.06
N GLY A 121 7.13 -4.24 -14.00
CA GLY A 121 7.90 -3.01 -13.96
C GLY A 121 8.96 -2.97 -15.07
N VAL A 122 9.46 -1.78 -15.40
CA VAL A 122 10.54 -1.62 -16.39
C VAL A 122 11.86 -2.17 -15.83
N ASP A 123 12.12 -1.91 -14.56
CA ASP A 123 13.26 -2.44 -13.83
C ASP A 123 12.92 -3.83 -13.26
N ASN A 124 13.53 -4.87 -13.80
CA ASN A 124 13.30 -6.25 -13.35
C ASN A 124 13.77 -6.51 -11.92
N ASN A 125 14.69 -5.70 -11.39
CA ASN A 125 15.15 -5.85 -10.00
C ASN A 125 14.19 -5.23 -8.99
N LYS A 126 13.28 -4.38 -9.45
CA LYS A 126 12.30 -3.67 -8.61
C LYS A 126 10.86 -4.02 -8.94
N ASP A 127 10.62 -5.02 -9.79
CA ASP A 127 9.26 -5.43 -10.16
C ASP A 127 8.46 -5.86 -8.93
N GLN A 128 7.28 -5.26 -8.75
CA GLN A 128 6.36 -5.51 -7.63
C GLN A 128 5.01 -6.07 -8.07
N THR A 129 4.88 -6.48 -9.33
CA THR A 129 3.63 -7.04 -9.86
C THR A 129 3.16 -8.27 -9.10
N TYR A 130 4.10 -9.10 -8.62
CA TYR A 130 3.78 -10.27 -7.82
C TYR A 130 2.97 -9.92 -6.56
N PHE A 131 3.30 -8.83 -5.89
CA PHE A 131 2.62 -8.42 -4.65
C PHE A 131 1.26 -7.76 -4.89
N LEU A 132 0.92 -7.45 -6.14
CA LEU A 132 -0.30 -6.75 -6.52
C LEU A 132 -1.39 -7.67 -7.12
N HIS A 133 -1.09 -8.96 -7.35
CA HIS A 133 -2.02 -9.86 -8.04
C HIS A 133 -3.35 -10.08 -7.31
N ALA A 134 -3.41 -9.85 -6.00
CA ALA A 134 -4.60 -10.00 -5.17
C ALA A 134 -5.39 -8.69 -4.99
N VAL A 135 -4.96 -7.61 -5.62
CA VAL A 135 -5.66 -6.32 -5.61
C VAL A 135 -6.69 -6.31 -6.74
N HIS A 136 -7.95 -5.96 -6.44
CA HIS A 136 -9.08 -5.93 -7.37
C HIS A 136 -9.53 -4.51 -7.66
#